data_6f4a1ae59f3f8f7847e80f6365e0b215
#
_entry.id   6f4a1ae59f3f8f7847e80f6365e0b215
#
_cell.length_a   1.000
_cell.length_b   1.000
_cell.length_c   1.000
_cell.angle_alpha   90.00
_cell.angle_beta   90.00
_cell.angle_gamma   90.00
#
_symmetry.space_group_name_H-M   'P 1'
#
loop_
_entity.id
_entity.type
_entity.pdbx_description
1 polymer ?
#
loop_
_entity_poly.entity_id
_entity_poly.type
_entity_poly.pdbx_seq_one_letter_code
_entity_poly.pdbx_strand_id
1 'polypeptide(L)'
;MPLLPALMLAAALAQNAAPPPSAEPEDKAVLAVAQAFFDGMEKASPEAMRATVLPNAQFMGVRKQADGTVKLSRVAFEDSFGKHMDPGVKEWMWSPVIIRRGVLATVTAPYEVSKDGKTLHCGIDVFTLAKADGAWKIASISWTAEPDACPELRKL
;
A
#
# COMPACT_ATOMS: atom_id res chain seq x y z
N MET A 1 -55.10 19.64 -40.90
CA MET A 1 -53.61 19.32 -41.01
C MET A 1 -53.10 19.02 -39.63
N PRO A 2 -52.80 17.76 -39.25
CA PRO A 2 -52.25 17.45 -37.98
C PRO A 2 -50.71 17.44 -38.10
N LEU A 3 -50.04 18.13 -37.16
CA LEU A 3 -48.60 18.16 -36.98
C LEU A 3 -48.15 16.85 -36.31
N LEU A 4 -47.26 16.11 -36.96
CA LEU A 4 -46.56 14.95 -36.38
C LEU A 4 -45.45 15.45 -35.46
N PRO A 5 -45.27 14.89 -34.24
CA PRO A 5 -44.12 15.14 -33.44
C PRO A 5 -42.94 14.33 -33.96
N ALA A 6 -41.83 15.00 -34.23
CA ALA A 6 -40.54 14.36 -34.54
C ALA A 6 -40.00 13.65 -33.29
N LEU A 7 -39.89 12.32 -33.38
CA LEU A 7 -39.25 11.48 -32.36
C LEU A 7 -37.71 11.62 -32.50
N MET A 8 -37.10 12.37 -31.61
CA MET A 8 -35.62 12.41 -31.50
C MET A 8 -35.14 11.12 -30.85
N LEU A 9 -34.56 10.24 -31.64
CA LEU A 9 -33.88 9.03 -31.18
C LEU A 9 -32.50 9.42 -30.68
N ALA A 10 -32.33 9.57 -29.35
CA ALA A 10 -31.02 9.74 -28.72
C ALA A 10 -30.34 8.39 -28.74
N ALA A 11 -29.41 8.19 -29.67
CA ALA A 11 -28.48 7.06 -29.64
C ALA A 11 -27.49 7.24 -28.50
N ALA A 12 -27.67 6.50 -27.42
CA ALA A 12 -26.69 6.37 -26.38
C ALA A 12 -25.44 5.65 -26.95
N LEU A 13 -24.38 6.40 -27.18
CA LEU A 13 -23.06 5.84 -27.47
C LEU A 13 -22.60 5.13 -26.21
N ALA A 14 -22.79 3.82 -26.12
CA ALA A 14 -22.09 2.97 -25.17
C ALA A 14 -20.60 3.08 -25.49
N GLN A 15 -19.86 3.84 -24.68
CA GLN A 15 -18.43 3.83 -24.71
C GLN A 15 -17.98 2.45 -24.22
N ASN A 16 -17.68 1.55 -25.14
CA ASN A 16 -16.92 0.34 -24.85
C ASN A 16 -15.52 0.79 -24.44
N ALA A 17 -15.34 1.08 -23.14
CA ALA A 17 -14.02 1.17 -22.57
C ALA A 17 -13.37 -0.21 -22.75
N ALA A 18 -12.34 -0.28 -23.59
CA ALA A 18 -11.52 -1.48 -23.70
C ALA A 18 -11.09 -1.89 -22.29
N PRO A 19 -11.12 -3.18 -21.95
CA PRO A 19 -10.58 -3.65 -20.67
C PRO A 19 -9.15 -3.11 -20.55
N PRO A 20 -8.74 -2.63 -19.36
CA PRO A 20 -7.37 -2.16 -19.18
C PRO A 20 -6.42 -3.30 -19.60
N PRO A 21 -5.33 -2.98 -20.32
CA PRO A 21 -4.35 -3.99 -20.70
C PRO A 21 -3.94 -4.74 -19.44
N SER A 22 -3.73 -6.05 -19.55
CA SER A 22 -3.42 -6.91 -18.41
C SER A 22 -2.28 -6.30 -17.58
N ALA A 23 -2.63 -5.73 -16.44
CA ALA A 23 -1.75 -5.00 -15.54
C ALA A 23 -0.75 -5.95 -14.85
N GLU A 24 -0.93 -7.24 -15.04
CA GLU A 24 -0.30 -8.30 -14.27
C GLU A 24 1.22 -8.26 -14.09
N PRO A 25 2.08 -8.03 -15.11
CA PRO A 25 3.53 -8.06 -14.88
C PRO A 25 4.01 -6.88 -14.03
N GLU A 26 3.49 -5.67 -14.28
CA GLU A 26 3.87 -4.47 -13.55
C GLU A 26 3.29 -4.46 -12.13
N ASP A 27 2.06 -4.95 -11.94
CA ASP A 27 1.45 -5.04 -10.61
C ASP A 27 2.15 -6.08 -9.75
N LYS A 28 2.59 -7.21 -10.34
CA LYS A 28 3.46 -8.18 -9.67
C LYS A 28 4.80 -7.55 -9.26
N ALA A 29 5.39 -6.72 -10.13
CA ALA A 29 6.64 -6.01 -9.82
C ALA A 29 6.46 -5.01 -8.67
N VAL A 30 5.34 -4.28 -8.63
CA VAL A 30 4.99 -3.38 -7.53
C VAL A 30 4.84 -4.15 -6.20
N LEU A 31 4.08 -5.26 -6.20
CA LEU A 31 3.91 -6.12 -5.02
C LEU A 31 5.23 -6.72 -4.54
N ALA A 32 6.08 -7.14 -5.48
CA ALA A 32 7.38 -7.72 -5.13
C ALA A 32 8.27 -6.74 -4.35
N VAL A 33 8.18 -5.44 -4.63
CA VAL A 33 8.93 -4.41 -3.88
C VAL A 33 8.39 -4.27 -2.45
N ALA A 34 7.08 -4.24 -2.26
CA ALA A 34 6.48 -4.22 -0.93
C ALA A 34 6.85 -5.47 -0.13
N GLN A 35 6.78 -6.65 -0.76
CA GLN A 35 7.21 -7.91 -0.12
C GLN A 35 8.69 -7.90 0.23
N ALA A 36 9.56 -7.43 -0.66
CA ALA A 36 11.00 -7.35 -0.40
C ALA A 36 11.33 -6.41 0.77
N PHE A 37 10.52 -5.35 0.99
CA PHE A 37 10.64 -4.51 2.17
C PHE A 37 10.33 -5.30 3.45
N PHE A 38 9.23 -6.06 3.50
CA PHE A 38 8.89 -6.92 4.64
C PHE A 38 9.92 -8.03 4.86
N ASP A 39 10.45 -8.63 3.79
CA ASP A 39 11.52 -9.61 3.88
C ASP A 39 12.80 -9.01 4.50
N GLY A 40 13.07 -7.73 4.21
CA GLY A 40 14.14 -6.97 4.83
C GLY A 40 13.91 -6.74 6.32
N MET A 41 12.66 -6.45 6.73
CA MET A 41 12.29 -6.34 8.14
C MET A 41 12.48 -7.67 8.88
N GLU A 42 11.99 -8.78 8.34
CA GLU A 42 12.11 -10.11 8.94
C GLU A 42 13.58 -10.53 9.13
N LYS A 43 14.43 -10.14 8.18
CA LYS A 43 15.90 -10.37 8.25
C LYS A 43 16.63 -9.37 9.15
N ALA A 44 15.93 -8.40 9.76
CA ALA A 44 16.49 -7.27 10.48
C ALA A 44 17.62 -6.58 9.68
N SER A 45 17.42 -6.39 8.38
CA SER A 45 18.42 -5.83 7.46
C SER A 45 18.03 -4.45 6.94
N PRO A 46 18.49 -3.35 7.56
CA PRO A 46 18.28 -2.00 7.04
C PRO A 46 18.77 -1.82 5.60
N GLU A 47 19.84 -2.51 5.22
CA GLU A 47 20.38 -2.48 3.86
C GLU A 47 19.40 -3.10 2.83
N ALA A 48 18.83 -4.26 3.14
CA ALA A 48 17.84 -4.91 2.28
C ALA A 48 16.59 -4.04 2.13
N MET A 49 16.10 -3.43 3.21
CA MET A 49 14.98 -2.48 3.14
C MET A 49 15.35 -1.23 2.34
N ARG A 50 16.54 -0.66 2.53
CA ARG A 50 17.04 0.50 1.78
C ARG A 50 17.04 0.27 0.27
N ALA A 51 17.33 -0.95 -0.16
CA ALA A 51 17.31 -1.31 -1.57
C ALA A 51 15.91 -1.19 -2.20
N THR A 52 14.84 -1.17 -1.41
CA THR A 52 13.44 -1.10 -1.88
C THR A 52 12.83 0.30 -1.86
N VAL A 53 13.48 1.26 -1.19
CA VAL A 53 12.94 2.61 -1.00
C VAL A 53 13.65 3.66 -1.86
N LEU A 54 12.97 4.77 -2.15
CA LEU A 54 13.62 5.96 -2.70
C LEU A 54 14.42 6.69 -1.62
N PRO A 55 15.46 7.46 -1.99
CA PRO A 55 16.08 8.41 -1.07
C PRO A 55 15.02 9.31 -0.43
N ASN A 56 15.13 9.55 0.88
CA ASN A 56 14.20 10.36 1.67
C ASN A 56 12.75 9.84 1.71
N ALA A 57 12.51 8.55 1.49
CA ALA A 57 11.20 7.94 1.64
C ALA A 57 10.60 8.27 3.02
N GLN A 58 9.31 8.62 3.05
CA GLN A 58 8.61 9.09 4.24
C GLN A 58 7.68 8.00 4.79
N PHE A 59 7.73 7.82 6.09
CA PHE A 59 6.92 6.84 6.79
C PHE A 59 6.01 7.52 7.81
N MET A 60 4.74 7.12 7.87
CA MET A 60 3.75 7.74 8.74
C MET A 60 2.87 6.69 9.42
N GLY A 61 3.05 6.56 10.72
CA GLY A 61 2.15 5.75 11.56
C GLY A 61 1.01 6.59 12.12
N VAL A 62 -0.19 6.03 12.11
CA VAL A 62 -1.41 6.61 12.69
C VAL A 62 -1.94 5.66 13.75
N ARG A 63 -2.08 6.13 14.98
CA ARG A 63 -2.62 5.33 16.09
C ARG A 63 -3.68 6.09 16.86
N LYS A 64 -4.85 5.49 16.99
CA LYS A 64 -5.87 5.95 17.95
C LYS A 64 -5.48 5.53 19.36
N GLN A 65 -5.46 6.49 20.29
CA GLN A 65 -5.15 6.25 21.70
C GLN A 65 -6.42 5.83 22.44
N ALA A 66 -6.26 5.28 23.66
CA ALA A 66 -7.37 4.86 24.50
C ALA A 66 -8.33 6.02 24.90
N ASP A 67 -7.81 7.25 24.98
CA ASP A 67 -8.59 8.46 25.25
C ASP A 67 -9.33 9.01 24.01
N GLY A 68 -9.22 8.32 22.85
CA GLY A 68 -9.83 8.71 21.59
C GLY A 68 -9.00 9.70 20.76
N THR A 69 -7.90 10.22 21.28
CA THR A 69 -6.98 11.08 20.50
C THR A 69 -6.24 10.29 19.44
N VAL A 70 -5.78 10.98 18.41
CA VAL A 70 -4.98 10.37 17.34
C VAL A 70 -3.54 10.82 17.46
N LYS A 71 -2.64 9.87 17.56
CA LYS A 71 -1.19 10.09 17.50
C LYS A 71 -0.69 9.82 16.09
N LEU A 72 -0.01 10.82 15.52
CA LEU A 72 0.71 10.71 14.26
C LEU A 72 2.22 10.63 14.54
N SER A 73 2.89 9.67 13.93
CA SER A 73 4.37 9.63 13.85
C SER A 73 4.77 9.77 12.39
N ARG A 74 5.70 10.67 12.12
CA ARG A 74 6.26 10.84 10.77
C ARG A 74 7.78 10.86 10.87
N VAL A 75 8.42 10.07 10.02
CA VAL A 75 9.87 9.90 10.04
C VAL A 75 10.37 9.53 8.64
N ALA A 76 11.57 10.00 8.27
CA ALA A 76 12.23 9.49 7.08
C ALA A 76 12.75 8.07 7.34
N PHE A 77 12.82 7.24 6.28
CA PHE A 77 13.36 5.89 6.37
C PHE A 77 14.73 5.86 7.07
N GLU A 78 15.63 6.75 6.66
CA GLU A 78 17.00 6.80 7.21
C GLU A 78 17.07 7.20 8.69
N ASP A 79 16.02 7.82 9.21
CA ASP A 79 15.97 8.22 10.63
C ASP A 79 15.33 7.17 11.55
N SER A 80 14.80 6.09 10.97
CA SER A 80 14.17 4.98 11.70
C SER A 80 14.69 3.62 11.23
N PHE A 81 13.97 2.96 10.35
CA PHE A 81 14.27 1.61 9.84
C PHE A 81 15.64 1.53 9.15
N GLY A 82 16.12 2.64 8.55
CA GLY A 82 17.44 2.71 7.94
C GLY A 82 18.59 2.67 8.93
N LYS A 83 18.37 3.05 10.21
CA LYS A 83 19.39 3.01 11.28
C LYS A 83 19.44 1.66 11.97
N HIS A 84 18.28 1.12 12.28
CA HIS A 84 18.16 -0.10 13.07
C HIS A 84 16.82 -0.78 12.82
N MET A 85 16.85 -2.09 12.82
CA MET A 85 15.67 -2.95 12.81
C MET A 85 15.84 -4.05 13.85
N ASP A 86 14.87 -4.17 14.76
CA ASP A 86 14.90 -5.21 15.78
C ASP A 86 14.70 -6.59 15.12
N PRO A 87 15.47 -7.61 15.54
CA PRO A 87 15.23 -8.98 15.09
C PRO A 87 13.88 -9.52 15.60
N GLY A 88 13.37 -10.54 14.93
CA GLY A 88 12.13 -11.20 15.31
C GLY A 88 10.85 -10.48 14.92
N VAL A 89 10.95 -9.28 14.29
CA VAL A 89 9.80 -8.58 13.73
C VAL A 89 9.46 -9.19 12.38
N LYS A 90 8.19 -9.51 12.20
CA LYS A 90 7.65 -10.01 10.94
C LYS A 90 6.36 -9.28 10.62
N GLU A 91 6.22 -8.89 9.37
CA GLU A 91 5.03 -8.25 8.83
C GLU A 91 4.58 -8.94 7.55
N TRP A 92 3.29 -9.04 7.36
CA TRP A 92 2.68 -9.58 6.15
C TRP A 92 1.36 -8.91 5.86
N MET A 93 0.99 -8.88 4.59
CA MET A 93 -0.27 -8.31 4.10
C MET A 93 -1.08 -9.37 3.34
N TRP A 94 -2.37 -9.12 3.19
CA TRP A 94 -3.28 -9.94 2.39
C TRP A 94 -4.26 -9.07 1.60
N SER A 95 -4.92 -9.65 0.60
CA SER A 95 -5.92 -8.97 -0.25
C SER A 95 -5.47 -7.59 -0.76
N PRO A 96 -4.24 -7.40 -1.30
CA PRO A 96 -3.76 -6.08 -1.70
C PRO A 96 -4.58 -5.52 -2.86
N VAL A 97 -4.94 -4.24 -2.76
CA VAL A 97 -5.52 -3.45 -3.83
C VAL A 97 -4.44 -2.55 -4.43
N ILE A 98 -4.24 -2.66 -5.74
CA ILE A 98 -3.24 -1.88 -6.47
C ILE A 98 -3.96 -0.89 -7.37
N ILE A 99 -3.55 0.38 -7.32
CA ILE A 99 -3.92 1.39 -8.30
C ILE A 99 -2.63 1.90 -8.92
N ARG A 100 -2.51 1.76 -10.25
CA ARG A 100 -1.31 2.17 -10.97
C ARG A 100 -1.63 3.00 -12.20
N ARG A 101 -0.85 4.05 -12.42
CA ARG A 101 -0.88 4.83 -13.66
C ARG A 101 0.55 5.19 -14.07
N GLY A 102 1.00 4.64 -15.20
CA GLY A 102 2.36 4.89 -15.71
C GLY A 102 3.42 4.47 -14.68
N VAL A 103 4.17 5.44 -14.19
CA VAL A 103 5.30 5.26 -13.26
C VAL A 103 4.95 5.50 -11.79
N LEU A 104 3.68 5.62 -11.45
CA LEU A 104 3.18 5.78 -10.08
C LEU A 104 2.21 4.65 -9.74
N ALA A 105 2.34 4.09 -8.54
CA ALA A 105 1.45 3.07 -8.01
C ALA A 105 1.16 3.29 -6.53
N THR A 106 -0.01 2.82 -6.08
CA THR A 106 -0.32 2.62 -4.68
C THR A 106 -0.65 1.16 -4.44
N VAL A 107 -0.28 0.64 -3.26
CA VAL A 107 -0.74 -0.65 -2.74
C VAL A 107 -1.39 -0.39 -1.40
N THR A 108 -2.64 -0.80 -1.26
CA THR A 108 -3.37 -0.71 0.00
C THR A 108 -3.76 -2.11 0.42
N ALA A 109 -3.42 -2.50 1.64
CA ALA A 109 -3.70 -3.84 2.14
C ALA A 109 -3.90 -3.87 3.65
N PRO A 110 -4.76 -4.74 4.17
CA PRO A 110 -4.70 -5.15 5.55
C PRO A 110 -3.36 -5.83 5.83
N TYR A 111 -2.82 -5.59 7.02
CA TYR A 111 -1.55 -6.18 7.44
C TYR A 111 -1.59 -6.62 8.90
N GLU A 112 -0.65 -7.46 9.26
CA GLU A 112 -0.36 -7.84 10.63
C GLU A 112 1.15 -7.78 10.87
N VAL A 113 1.55 -7.22 12.02
CA VAL A 113 2.91 -7.27 12.50
C VAL A 113 3.00 -8.09 13.78
N SER A 114 4.03 -8.93 13.86
CA SER A 114 4.36 -9.71 15.05
C SER A 114 5.80 -9.48 15.46
N LYS A 115 6.12 -9.79 16.72
CA LYS A 115 7.49 -9.89 17.22
C LYS A 115 7.64 -11.20 17.98
N ASP A 116 8.65 -11.99 17.65
CA ASP A 116 8.94 -13.29 18.24
C ASP A 116 7.70 -14.22 18.25
N GLY A 117 6.93 -14.19 17.13
CA GLY A 117 5.72 -14.98 16.95
C GLY A 117 4.48 -14.46 17.69
N LYS A 118 4.57 -13.33 18.39
CA LYS A 118 3.43 -12.71 19.09
C LYS A 118 2.93 -11.51 18.30
N THR A 119 1.64 -11.52 17.92
CA THR A 119 0.97 -10.39 17.27
C THR A 119 1.06 -9.13 18.13
N LEU A 120 1.52 -8.03 17.53
CA LEU A 120 1.57 -6.71 18.15
C LEU A 120 0.32 -5.88 17.81
N HIS A 121 -0.01 -5.81 16.53
CA HIS A 121 -1.19 -5.12 16.01
C HIS A 121 -1.45 -5.50 14.55
N CYS A 122 -2.63 -5.14 14.09
CA CYS A 122 -3.01 -5.12 12.69
C CYS A 122 -3.33 -3.69 12.26
N GLY A 123 -3.60 -3.50 10.99
CA GLY A 123 -3.98 -2.22 10.43
C GLY A 123 -4.14 -2.28 8.93
N ILE A 124 -4.15 -1.11 8.33
CA ILE A 124 -4.09 -0.93 6.88
C ILE A 124 -2.77 -0.26 6.55
N ASP A 125 -2.03 -0.88 5.62
CA ASP A 125 -0.89 -0.27 4.96
C ASP A 125 -1.30 0.43 3.67
N VAL A 126 -0.67 1.56 3.42
CA VAL A 126 -0.74 2.29 2.15
C VAL A 126 0.68 2.60 1.69
N PHE A 127 1.13 1.87 0.68
CA PHE A 127 2.39 2.13 0.00
C PHE A 127 2.14 3.09 -1.16
N THR A 128 3.03 4.06 -1.33
CA THR A 128 3.16 4.81 -2.58
C THR A 128 4.50 4.43 -3.21
N LEU A 129 4.46 3.98 -4.47
CA LEU A 129 5.65 3.57 -5.21
C LEU A 129 5.79 4.41 -6.48
N ALA A 130 7.04 4.70 -6.84
CA ALA A 130 7.37 5.32 -8.11
C ALA A 130 8.41 4.47 -8.85
N LYS A 131 8.32 4.47 -10.19
CA LYS A 131 9.30 3.79 -11.04
C LYS A 131 10.41 4.77 -11.39
N ALA A 132 11.57 4.59 -10.79
CA ALA A 132 12.76 5.40 -10.99
C ALA A 132 13.88 4.53 -11.60
N ASP A 133 14.55 5.02 -12.62
CA ASP A 133 15.63 4.29 -13.32
C ASP A 133 15.24 2.87 -13.75
N GLY A 134 13.99 2.72 -14.19
CA GLY A 134 13.43 1.43 -14.63
C GLY A 134 12.99 0.47 -13.52
N ALA A 135 13.18 0.81 -12.25
CA ALA A 135 12.81 -0.01 -11.09
C ALA A 135 11.74 0.64 -10.23
N TRP A 136 10.78 -0.13 -9.72
CA TRP A 136 9.84 0.33 -8.70
C TRP A 136 10.52 0.50 -7.36
N LYS A 137 10.22 1.60 -6.67
CA LYS A 137 10.74 1.94 -5.34
C LYS A 137 9.64 2.56 -4.49
N ILE A 138 9.67 2.30 -3.20
CA ILE A 138 8.74 2.87 -2.23
C ILE A 138 9.12 4.33 -1.98
N ALA A 139 8.20 5.25 -2.23
CA ALA A 139 8.33 6.68 -1.92
C ALA A 139 7.81 7.00 -0.51
N SER A 140 6.75 6.29 -0.08
CA SER A 140 6.21 6.41 1.28
C SER A 140 5.44 5.17 1.69
N ILE A 141 5.36 4.96 3.01
CA ILE A 141 4.44 4.03 3.64
C ILE A 141 3.65 4.77 4.70
N SER A 142 2.32 4.62 4.70
CA SER A 142 1.46 5.10 5.78
C SER A 142 0.66 3.92 6.30
N TRP A 143 0.49 3.84 7.63
CA TRP A 143 -0.25 2.73 8.22
C TRP A 143 -1.08 3.14 9.43
N THR A 144 -2.16 2.41 9.71
CA THR A 144 -2.82 2.44 11.02
C THR A 144 -2.25 1.34 11.91
N ALA A 145 -2.19 1.58 13.23
CA ALA A 145 -1.77 0.56 14.19
C ALA A 145 -2.88 0.35 15.23
N GLU A 146 -3.55 -0.80 15.13
CA GLU A 146 -4.78 -1.13 15.84
C GLU A 146 -4.68 -2.51 16.50
N PRO A 147 -4.23 -2.60 17.77
CA PRO A 147 -4.01 -3.88 18.45
C PRO A 147 -5.25 -4.79 18.51
N ASP A 148 -6.44 -4.20 18.60
CA ASP A 148 -7.70 -4.92 18.79
C ASP A 148 -8.42 -5.24 17.46
N ALA A 149 -7.95 -4.71 16.31
CA ALA A 149 -8.62 -4.85 15.01
C ALA A 149 -8.27 -6.15 14.26
N CYS A 150 -7.30 -6.92 14.71
CA CYS A 150 -6.85 -8.13 14.01
C CYS A 150 -7.98 -9.12 13.68
N PRO A 151 -8.94 -9.43 14.59
CA PRO A 151 -10.02 -10.37 14.28
C PRO A 151 -10.96 -9.88 13.17
N GLU A 152 -11.12 -8.56 13.02
CA GLU A 152 -11.94 -7.95 11.97
C GLU A 152 -11.18 -7.90 10.65
N LEU A 153 -9.95 -7.37 10.68
CA LEU A 153 -9.13 -7.18 9.47
C LEU A 153 -8.78 -8.50 8.78
N ARG A 154 -8.59 -9.59 9.54
CA ARG A 154 -8.33 -10.92 8.96
C ARG A 154 -9.50 -11.50 8.16
N LYS A 155 -10.67 -10.85 8.15
CA LYS A 155 -11.84 -11.25 7.36
C LYS A 155 -11.91 -10.56 5.99
N LEU A 156 -11.08 -9.55 5.77
CA LEU A 156 -10.95 -8.85 4.49
C LEU A 156 -10.05 -9.64 3.54
#